data_e81ac658b6ef1f7ab2562f33c76e4d2f
#
_entry.id   e81ac658b6ef1f7ab2562f33c76e4d2f
#
_cell.length_a   1.000
_cell.length_b   1.000
_cell.length_c   1.000
_cell.angle_alpha   90.00
_cell.angle_beta   90.00
_cell.angle_gamma   90.00
#
_symmetry.space_group_name_H-M   'P 1'
#
loop_
_entity.id
_entity.type
_entity.pdbx_description
1 polymer ?
#
loop_
_entity_poly.entity_id
_entity_poly.type
_entity_poly.pdbx_seq_one_letter_code
_entity_poly.pdbx_strand_id
1 'polypeptide(L)'
;MSNTSNTSETHRTSDAPCQTTKAIHGASIASPQPSRKHQRSLFTLHPLRAWWRNRSLVDVHGWRVSVIAKLPDSSVAMPPPMLAAIAALNLPWKVRDPNTGIVFLLCPPGKCTIGSSSDEDGHKDDETLIACNIKHPFYLAETTTTQEQWERIAGANPSVHVGPKLPVENVSVNDCIAFTRACGPGFRFPHEVEWEYACRAGSDTPFSHAKHLDADIVNYNGRHPYRDGPPGPDRLHTVAAGSMPANSWGFHEMHGNIWEWCVAAATRVALASADGDASVATVMRGGSWANHAHNCRSASRLTRASDYSRKTAGFRLARGI
;
A
#
# COMPACT_ATOMS: atom_id res chain seq x y z
N MET A 1 29.29 52.53 31.73
CA MET A 1 30.43 51.95 32.45
C MET A 1 30.58 50.56 31.84
N SER A 2 31.45 50.50 30.88
CA SER A 2 32.80 49.92 30.84
C SER A 2 32.73 48.40 30.95
N ASN A 3 33.24 47.60 30.12
CA ASN A 3 34.31 47.54 29.13
C ASN A 3 34.63 46.05 28.93
N THR A 4 34.77 45.62 27.68
CA THR A 4 35.93 44.94 27.04
C THR A 4 36.40 43.61 27.62
N SER A 5 36.80 42.60 26.87
CA SER A 5 37.68 42.43 25.70
C SER A 5 37.68 40.95 25.27
N ASN A 6 37.56 40.56 24.09
CA ASN A 6 38.49 40.32 23.00
C ASN A 6 39.77 39.52 23.39
N THR A 7 39.91 38.28 22.86
CA THR A 7 41.19 37.82 22.29
C THR A 7 40.98 36.68 21.29
N SER A 8 41.45 36.90 20.11
CA SER A 8 41.72 36.02 18.99
C SER A 8 43.05 35.28 19.20
N GLU A 9 43.13 34.04 18.75
CA GLU A 9 44.41 33.46 18.32
C GLU A 9 44.27 32.56 17.08
N THR A 10 44.99 32.98 16.11
CA THR A 10 45.28 32.33 14.83
C THR A 10 46.60 31.57 14.95
N HIS A 11 46.68 30.36 14.36
CA HIS A 11 47.95 29.81 13.87
C HIS A 11 47.72 28.96 12.60
N ARG A 12 48.28 29.41 11.63
CA ARG A 12 48.99 29.23 10.36
C ARG A 12 49.61 27.84 10.15
N THR A 13 49.29 27.31 8.98
CA THR A 13 50.07 26.87 7.81
C THR A 13 51.42 26.17 8.00
N SER A 14 51.62 25.04 7.31
CA SER A 14 52.88 24.83 6.57
C SER A 14 52.66 23.88 5.37
N ASP A 15 53.22 24.33 4.29
CA ASP A 15 53.19 23.88 2.89
C ASP A 15 53.96 22.55 2.60
N ALA A 16 53.67 22.09 1.44
CA ALA A 16 54.25 21.10 0.53
C ALA A 16 55.80 21.19 0.31
N PRO A 17 56.41 20.59 -0.73
CA PRO A 17 56.09 19.45 -1.61
C PRO A 17 57.27 18.49 -1.79
N CYS A 18 57.18 17.42 -2.52
CA CYS A 18 58.25 17.00 -3.46
C CYS A 18 57.86 15.84 -4.39
N GLN A 19 58.19 16.10 -5.60
CA GLN A 19 58.20 15.28 -6.82
C GLN A 19 59.07 14.03 -6.71
N THR A 20 58.81 12.95 -7.46
CA THR A 20 59.50 12.67 -8.73
C THR A 20 59.01 11.39 -9.42
N THR A 21 58.83 11.53 -10.69
CA THR A 21 58.67 10.61 -11.80
C THR A 21 59.56 9.37 -11.78
N LYS A 22 58.99 8.22 -12.25
CA LYS A 22 59.68 7.36 -13.26
C LYS A 22 58.64 6.51 -14.03
N ALA A 23 58.61 6.73 -15.31
CA ALA A 23 57.96 5.91 -16.30
C ALA A 23 58.74 4.63 -16.54
N ILE A 24 58.08 3.50 -16.69
CA ILE A 24 58.58 2.31 -17.39
C ILE A 24 57.47 1.71 -18.24
N HIS A 25 57.87 1.45 -19.48
CA HIS A 25 57.20 0.95 -20.66
C HIS A 25 56.31 -0.30 -20.48
N GLY A 26 55.21 -0.27 -21.11
CA GLY A 26 54.59 -1.13 -22.14
C GLY A 26 54.66 -2.66 -22.00
N ALA A 27 53.45 -3.23 -21.81
CA ALA A 27 53.10 -4.50 -22.42
C ALA A 27 51.58 -4.55 -22.61
N SER A 28 51.19 -4.51 -23.88
CA SER A 28 49.84 -4.80 -24.36
C SER A 28 49.50 -6.25 -24.07
N ILE A 29 48.48 -6.51 -23.25
CA ILE A 29 47.88 -7.83 -23.15
C ILE A 29 46.42 -7.70 -23.54
N ALA A 30 46.09 -8.35 -24.66
CA ALA A 30 44.76 -8.45 -25.24
C ALA A 30 43.76 -9.08 -24.25
N SER A 31 42.62 -8.46 -24.07
CA SER A 31 41.47 -8.99 -23.37
C SER A 31 40.85 -10.15 -24.20
N PRO A 32 40.58 -11.31 -23.62
CA PRO A 32 39.74 -12.30 -24.28
C PRO A 32 38.29 -11.92 -24.21
N GLN A 33 37.60 -11.85 -25.33
CA GLN A 33 36.16 -11.75 -25.45
C GLN A 33 35.49 -12.99 -24.86
N PRO A 34 34.42 -12.88 -24.06
CA PRO A 34 33.65 -14.03 -23.62
C PRO A 34 32.75 -14.53 -24.76
N SER A 35 32.99 -15.78 -25.16
CA SER A 35 32.16 -16.55 -26.08
C SER A 35 30.70 -16.59 -25.62
N ARG A 36 29.78 -16.22 -26.52
CA ARG A 36 28.33 -16.44 -26.37
C ARG A 36 28.03 -17.95 -26.28
N LYS A 37 27.96 -18.49 -25.09
CA LYS A 37 27.28 -19.76 -24.85
C LYS A 37 25.82 -19.47 -24.49
N HIS A 38 24.92 -19.97 -25.30
CA HIS A 38 23.50 -20.05 -25.09
C HIS A 38 23.22 -20.71 -23.71
N GLN A 39 22.91 -19.92 -22.71
CA GLN A 39 22.24 -20.43 -21.52
C GLN A 39 20.75 -20.49 -21.83
N ARG A 40 20.25 -21.66 -22.18
CA ARG A 40 18.86 -22.04 -22.09
C ARG A 40 18.52 -22.05 -20.60
N SER A 41 17.86 -21.01 -20.12
CA SER A 41 17.24 -20.96 -18.79
C SER A 41 16.17 -22.04 -18.76
N LEU A 42 16.44 -23.14 -18.09
CA LEU A 42 15.44 -24.09 -17.63
C LEU A 42 14.65 -23.40 -16.52
N PHE A 43 13.53 -22.81 -16.89
CA PHE A 43 12.49 -22.44 -15.93
C PHE A 43 11.95 -23.73 -15.29
N THR A 44 12.51 -24.11 -14.16
CA THR A 44 11.90 -25.10 -13.27
C THR A 44 10.62 -24.48 -12.72
N LEU A 45 9.52 -24.91 -13.28
CA LEU A 45 8.18 -24.58 -12.81
C LEU A 45 8.03 -25.11 -11.38
N HIS A 46 7.99 -24.21 -10.41
CA HIS A 46 7.77 -24.52 -9.01
C HIS A 46 6.44 -25.32 -8.86
N PRO A 47 6.40 -26.40 -8.06
CA PRO A 47 5.22 -27.29 -7.95
C PRO A 47 3.95 -26.61 -7.44
N LEU A 48 4.03 -25.40 -6.89
CA LEU A 48 2.87 -24.59 -6.49
C LEU A 48 1.98 -24.14 -7.67
N ARG A 49 2.45 -24.18 -8.93
CA ARG A 49 1.62 -23.88 -10.11
C ARG A 49 0.57 -24.94 -10.46
N ALA A 50 0.69 -26.15 -9.94
CA ALA A 50 -0.22 -27.25 -10.29
C ALA A 50 -1.53 -27.25 -9.47
N TRP A 51 -1.53 -26.71 -8.25
CA TRP A 51 -2.67 -26.80 -7.35
C TRP A 51 -3.84 -25.89 -7.73
N TRP A 52 -3.58 -24.80 -8.47
CA TRP A 52 -4.59 -23.78 -8.85
C TRP A 52 -5.26 -24.06 -10.20
N ARG A 53 -4.79 -25.04 -10.97
CA ARG A 53 -5.27 -25.30 -12.35
C ARG A 53 -6.66 -25.95 -12.45
N ASN A 54 -7.25 -26.41 -11.35
CA ASN A 54 -8.51 -27.18 -11.38
C ASN A 54 -9.76 -26.44 -10.89
N ARG A 55 -9.70 -25.12 -10.64
CA ARG A 55 -10.90 -24.33 -10.41
C ARG A 55 -11.38 -23.72 -11.73
N SER A 56 -12.65 -23.98 -12.10
CA SER A 56 -13.27 -23.30 -13.23
C SER A 56 -13.21 -21.78 -13.02
N LEU A 57 -12.57 -21.07 -13.94
CA LEU A 57 -12.53 -19.62 -13.91
C LEU A 57 -13.90 -19.07 -14.35
N VAL A 58 -14.39 -18.09 -13.63
CA VAL A 58 -15.61 -17.34 -13.95
C VAL A 58 -15.19 -16.03 -14.61
N ASP A 59 -15.93 -15.63 -15.63
CA ASP A 59 -15.76 -14.30 -16.24
C ASP A 59 -16.58 -13.28 -15.47
N VAL A 60 -15.90 -12.24 -15.00
CA VAL A 60 -16.50 -11.07 -14.36
C VAL A 60 -16.17 -9.87 -15.24
N HIS A 61 -17.05 -9.53 -16.15
CA HIS A 61 -16.89 -8.40 -17.10
C HIS A 61 -15.53 -8.40 -17.81
N GLY A 62 -15.17 -9.53 -18.46
CA GLY A 62 -13.89 -9.71 -19.15
C GLY A 62 -12.70 -10.05 -18.25
N TRP A 63 -12.92 -10.18 -16.95
CA TRP A 63 -11.90 -10.60 -16.00
C TRP A 63 -12.11 -12.04 -15.55
N ARG A 64 -11.21 -12.94 -15.89
CA ARG A 64 -11.28 -14.36 -15.54
C ARG A 64 -10.70 -14.60 -14.15
N VAL A 65 -11.53 -15.00 -13.19
CA VAL A 65 -11.18 -15.15 -11.77
C VAL A 65 -11.52 -16.52 -11.23
N SER A 66 -10.82 -16.93 -10.19
CA SER A 66 -11.23 -18.03 -9.32
C SER A 66 -12.17 -17.51 -8.23
N VAL A 67 -13.40 -18.00 -8.18
CA VAL A 67 -14.34 -17.63 -7.12
C VAL A 67 -13.94 -18.34 -5.83
N ILE A 68 -13.75 -17.56 -4.75
CA ILE A 68 -13.49 -18.07 -3.40
C ILE A 68 -14.83 -18.18 -2.65
N ALA A 69 -15.62 -17.11 -2.67
CA ALA A 69 -16.95 -17.07 -2.08
C ALA A 69 -17.90 -16.24 -2.94
N LYS A 70 -19.15 -16.70 -3.10
CA LYS A 70 -20.19 -15.96 -3.81
C LYS A 70 -20.79 -14.86 -2.96
N LEU A 71 -20.94 -15.09 -1.67
CA LEU A 71 -21.49 -14.15 -0.68
C LEU A 71 -20.57 -14.14 0.55
N PRO A 72 -20.58 -13.05 1.33
CA PRO A 72 -19.95 -13.01 2.64
C PRO A 72 -20.49 -14.13 3.55
N ASP A 73 -19.62 -14.72 4.33
CA ASP A 73 -19.96 -15.72 5.34
C ASP A 73 -19.88 -15.12 6.76
N SER A 74 -20.08 -15.95 7.77
CA SER A 74 -20.08 -15.54 9.19
C SER A 74 -18.71 -15.06 9.71
N SER A 75 -17.63 -15.14 8.92
CA SER A 75 -16.31 -14.64 9.29
C SER A 75 -16.23 -13.09 9.23
N VAL A 76 -17.21 -12.46 8.55
CA VAL A 76 -17.33 -10.99 8.43
C VAL A 76 -18.63 -10.51 9.08
N ALA A 77 -18.52 -9.46 9.91
CA ALA A 77 -19.67 -8.87 10.60
C ALA A 77 -20.37 -7.80 9.75
N MET A 78 -20.64 -8.13 8.48
CA MET A 78 -21.19 -7.18 7.51
C MET A 78 -22.66 -6.86 7.81
N PRO A 79 -23.05 -5.56 7.83
CA PRO A 79 -24.44 -5.16 8.08
C PRO A 79 -25.42 -5.74 7.05
N PRO A 80 -26.66 -6.13 7.43
CA PRO A 80 -27.65 -6.71 6.53
C PRO A 80 -27.94 -5.90 5.26
N PRO A 81 -28.02 -4.54 5.27
CA PRO A 81 -28.20 -3.77 4.04
C PRO A 81 -27.05 -3.95 3.05
N MET A 82 -25.81 -4.09 3.54
CA MET A 82 -24.63 -4.31 2.72
C MET A 82 -24.63 -5.72 2.11
N LEU A 83 -24.99 -6.74 2.90
CA LEU A 83 -25.16 -8.11 2.40
C LEU A 83 -26.20 -8.16 1.28
N ALA A 84 -27.33 -7.49 1.46
CA ALA A 84 -28.39 -7.39 0.43
C ALA A 84 -27.89 -6.67 -0.82
N ALA A 85 -27.12 -5.59 -0.68
CA ALA A 85 -26.53 -4.88 -1.81
C ALA A 85 -25.56 -5.74 -2.60
N ILE A 86 -24.70 -6.51 -1.93
CA ILE A 86 -23.77 -7.47 -2.58
C ILE A 86 -24.56 -8.57 -3.31
N ALA A 87 -25.57 -9.16 -2.65
CA ALA A 87 -26.38 -10.20 -3.25
C ALA A 87 -27.12 -9.73 -4.51
N ALA A 88 -27.62 -8.49 -4.52
CA ALA A 88 -28.32 -7.88 -5.63
C ALA A 88 -27.45 -7.69 -6.89
N LEU A 89 -26.13 -7.59 -6.74
CA LEU A 89 -25.21 -7.45 -7.87
C LEU A 89 -25.02 -8.74 -8.66
N ASN A 90 -25.38 -9.89 -8.11
CA ASN A 90 -25.16 -11.22 -8.71
C ASN A 90 -23.70 -11.45 -9.17
N LEU A 91 -22.75 -10.85 -8.45
CA LEU A 91 -21.31 -10.97 -8.65
C LEU A 91 -20.69 -11.73 -7.47
N PRO A 92 -19.62 -12.50 -7.66
CA PRO A 92 -18.96 -13.17 -6.53
C PRO A 92 -18.32 -12.15 -5.59
N TRP A 93 -18.59 -12.29 -4.28
CA TRP A 93 -18.07 -11.37 -3.28
C TRP A 93 -16.54 -11.46 -3.12
N LYS A 94 -15.99 -12.68 -3.12
CA LYS A 94 -14.54 -12.90 -2.91
C LYS A 94 -13.95 -13.70 -4.06
N VAL A 95 -12.99 -13.12 -4.73
CA VAL A 95 -12.35 -13.71 -5.92
C VAL A 95 -10.84 -13.64 -5.82
N ARG A 96 -10.16 -14.52 -6.56
CA ARG A 96 -8.70 -14.48 -6.72
C ARG A 96 -8.35 -14.28 -8.17
N ASP A 97 -7.51 -13.32 -8.46
CA ASP A 97 -6.88 -13.20 -9.77
C ASP A 97 -5.80 -14.29 -9.95
N PRO A 98 -5.89 -15.12 -10.99
CA PRO A 98 -4.97 -16.24 -11.17
C PRO A 98 -3.56 -15.83 -11.58
N ASN A 99 -3.40 -14.64 -12.18
CA ASN A 99 -2.11 -14.16 -12.67
C ASN A 99 -1.29 -13.55 -11.52
N THR A 100 -1.90 -12.67 -10.74
CA THR A 100 -1.24 -11.99 -9.62
C THR A 100 -1.29 -12.79 -8.33
N GLY A 101 -2.31 -13.66 -8.16
CA GLY A 101 -2.61 -14.36 -6.91
C GLY A 101 -3.31 -13.48 -5.87
N ILE A 102 -3.58 -12.21 -6.18
CA ILE A 102 -4.24 -11.27 -5.28
C ILE A 102 -5.70 -11.67 -5.09
N VAL A 103 -6.17 -11.58 -3.86
CA VAL A 103 -7.58 -11.79 -3.49
C VAL A 103 -8.26 -10.43 -3.43
N PHE A 104 -9.47 -10.37 -3.98
CA PHE A 104 -10.28 -9.16 -4.02
C PHE A 104 -11.65 -9.40 -3.39
N LEU A 105 -12.17 -8.37 -2.75
CA LEU A 105 -13.51 -8.32 -2.18
C LEU A 105 -14.35 -7.29 -2.94
N LEU A 106 -15.61 -7.65 -3.21
CA LEU A 106 -16.57 -6.78 -3.89
C LEU A 106 -17.09 -5.70 -2.92
N CYS A 107 -16.90 -4.44 -3.30
CA CYS A 107 -17.52 -3.29 -2.65
C CYS A 107 -18.75 -2.86 -3.47
N PRO A 108 -19.96 -2.90 -2.90
CA PRO A 108 -21.15 -2.46 -3.61
C PRO A 108 -21.23 -0.94 -3.68
N PRO A 109 -22.07 -0.38 -4.57
CA PRO A 109 -22.41 1.03 -4.55
C PRO A 109 -23.03 1.45 -3.20
N GLY A 110 -22.82 2.68 -2.80
CA GLY A 110 -23.38 3.17 -1.55
C GLY A 110 -23.03 4.61 -1.23
N LYS A 111 -23.79 5.20 -0.32
CA LYS A 111 -23.52 6.52 0.23
C LYS A 111 -22.55 6.38 1.39
N CYS A 112 -21.63 7.31 1.53
CA CYS A 112 -20.69 7.39 2.64
C CYS A 112 -20.38 8.84 2.98
N THR A 113 -19.83 9.05 4.16
CA THR A 113 -19.17 10.30 4.55
C THR A 113 -17.70 9.98 4.75
N ILE A 114 -16.83 10.77 4.14
CA ILE A 114 -15.38 10.69 4.30
C ILE A 114 -14.85 11.94 4.97
N GLY A 115 -13.61 11.86 5.47
CA GLY A 115 -13.01 12.93 6.25
C GLY A 115 -13.33 12.80 7.75
N SER A 116 -12.99 13.82 8.52
CA SER A 116 -13.21 13.87 9.96
C SER A 116 -13.82 15.21 10.36
N SER A 117 -14.50 15.23 11.50
CA SER A 117 -14.99 16.47 12.06
C SER A 117 -13.85 17.22 12.75
N SER A 118 -13.98 18.54 12.90
CA SER A 118 -12.92 19.39 13.46
C SER A 118 -12.61 19.10 14.95
N ASP A 119 -13.50 18.39 15.63
CA ASP A 119 -13.32 17.94 17.01
C ASP A 119 -12.72 16.51 17.12
N GLU A 120 -12.53 15.82 15.99
CA GLU A 120 -11.82 14.54 15.99
C GLU A 120 -10.32 14.77 16.27
N ASP A 121 -9.82 14.11 17.31
CA ASP A 121 -8.41 14.22 17.68
C ASP A 121 -7.49 13.81 16.52
N GLY A 122 -6.52 14.68 16.18
CA GLY A 122 -5.64 14.49 15.04
C GLY A 122 -6.25 14.92 13.70
N HIS A 123 -7.43 15.58 13.69
CA HIS A 123 -8.01 16.22 12.50
C HIS A 123 -7.03 17.18 11.85
N LYS A 124 -7.04 17.24 10.51
CA LYS A 124 -6.29 18.18 9.69
C LYS A 124 -7.21 18.90 8.72
N ASP A 125 -6.83 20.11 8.31
CA ASP A 125 -7.63 20.96 7.43
C ASP A 125 -7.99 20.29 6.08
N ASP A 126 -7.17 19.35 5.62
CA ASP A 126 -7.40 18.60 4.39
C ASP A 126 -8.31 17.37 4.56
N GLU A 127 -8.82 17.12 5.78
CA GLU A 127 -9.72 16.03 6.13
C GLU A 127 -11.20 16.46 6.24
N THR A 128 -11.61 17.55 5.61
CA THR A 128 -13.00 18.07 5.67
C THR A 128 -14.02 16.97 5.40
N LEU A 129 -15.10 16.94 6.21
CA LEU A 129 -16.24 16.02 6.04
C LEU A 129 -16.96 16.26 4.72
N ILE A 130 -17.10 15.21 3.93
CA ILE A 130 -17.76 15.27 2.62
C ILE A 130 -18.67 14.05 2.46
N ALA A 131 -19.96 14.32 2.15
CA ALA A 131 -20.88 13.28 1.73
C ALA A 131 -20.51 12.80 0.32
N CYS A 132 -20.31 11.52 0.17
CA CYS A 132 -19.90 10.86 -1.07
C CYS A 132 -20.90 9.78 -1.48
N ASN A 133 -20.88 9.46 -2.77
CA ASN A 133 -21.71 8.39 -3.31
C ASN A 133 -20.86 7.54 -4.26
N ILE A 134 -20.57 6.32 -3.86
CA ILE A 134 -19.97 5.30 -4.73
C ILE A 134 -21.05 4.84 -5.71
N LYS A 135 -20.94 5.22 -6.97
CA LYS A 135 -21.96 4.97 -7.99
C LYS A 135 -21.89 3.57 -8.59
N HIS A 136 -20.69 3.03 -8.71
CA HIS A 136 -20.44 1.75 -9.37
C HIS A 136 -19.78 0.77 -8.40
N PRO A 137 -20.10 -0.52 -8.45
CA PRO A 137 -19.40 -1.52 -7.67
C PRO A 137 -17.95 -1.63 -8.17
N PHE A 138 -17.06 -2.01 -7.29
CA PHE A 138 -15.66 -2.24 -7.59
C PHE A 138 -15.10 -3.36 -6.73
N TYR A 139 -14.00 -3.94 -7.16
CA TYR A 139 -13.23 -4.87 -6.35
C TYR A 139 -12.03 -4.14 -5.73
N LEU A 140 -11.80 -4.39 -4.44
CA LEU A 140 -10.62 -3.91 -3.72
C LEU A 140 -9.84 -5.12 -3.19
N ALA A 141 -8.53 -5.09 -3.27
CA ALA A 141 -7.70 -6.15 -2.72
C ALA A 141 -7.91 -6.30 -1.21
N GLU A 142 -8.11 -7.53 -0.74
CA GLU A 142 -8.37 -7.88 0.67
C GLU A 142 -7.25 -7.39 1.59
N THR A 143 -6.02 -7.44 1.09
CA THR A 143 -4.79 -7.00 1.79
C THR A 143 -3.99 -6.05 0.91
N THR A 144 -2.96 -5.44 1.47
CA THR A 144 -1.87 -4.84 0.70
C THR A 144 -1.19 -5.87 -0.21
N THR A 145 -0.63 -5.44 -1.33
CA THR A 145 0.14 -6.30 -2.25
C THR A 145 1.35 -6.88 -1.52
N THR A 146 1.47 -8.22 -1.50
CA THR A 146 2.59 -8.89 -0.85
C THR A 146 3.84 -8.95 -1.73
N GLN A 147 5.00 -9.19 -1.10
CA GLN A 147 6.26 -9.30 -1.84
C GLN A 147 6.25 -10.47 -2.82
N GLU A 148 5.66 -11.62 -2.47
CA GLU A 148 5.52 -12.74 -3.41
C GLU A 148 4.62 -12.42 -4.62
N GLN A 149 3.58 -11.61 -4.43
CA GLN A 149 2.72 -11.13 -5.50
C GLN A 149 3.45 -10.11 -6.37
N TRP A 150 4.21 -9.20 -5.75
CA TRP A 150 5.06 -8.25 -6.45
C TRP A 150 6.13 -8.94 -7.28
N GLU A 151 6.91 -9.85 -6.69
CA GLU A 151 7.97 -10.57 -7.40
C GLU A 151 7.45 -11.40 -8.59
N ARG A 152 6.24 -11.93 -8.48
CA ARG A 152 5.59 -12.68 -9.56
C ARG A 152 5.39 -11.85 -10.82
N ILE A 153 5.18 -10.55 -10.70
CA ILE A 153 4.87 -9.62 -11.79
C ILE A 153 6.10 -8.77 -12.15
N ALA A 154 6.76 -8.18 -11.17
CA ALA A 154 7.86 -7.23 -11.34
C ALA A 154 9.25 -7.89 -11.32
N GLY A 155 9.38 -9.08 -10.76
CA GLY A 155 10.62 -9.87 -10.72
C GLY A 155 11.56 -9.55 -9.57
N ALA A 156 11.79 -8.28 -9.23
CA ALA A 156 12.71 -7.88 -8.16
C ALA A 156 11.94 -7.29 -6.96
N ASN A 157 12.38 -7.59 -5.74
CA ASN A 157 11.78 -7.10 -4.51
C ASN A 157 12.57 -5.90 -3.95
N PRO A 158 11.99 -4.69 -3.90
CA PRO A 158 12.66 -3.49 -3.38
C PRO A 158 12.58 -3.34 -1.86
N SER A 159 11.84 -4.23 -1.17
CA SER A 159 11.47 -4.08 0.23
C SER A 159 12.68 -4.19 1.16
N VAL A 160 12.66 -3.40 2.23
CA VAL A 160 13.69 -3.41 3.30
C VAL A 160 13.42 -4.57 4.27
N HIS A 161 12.17 -4.78 4.68
CA HIS A 161 11.79 -5.92 5.50
C HIS A 161 11.38 -7.08 4.59
N VAL A 162 12.20 -8.13 4.54
CA VAL A 162 12.04 -9.20 3.55
C VAL A 162 11.22 -10.37 4.10
N GLY A 163 10.20 -10.77 3.34
CA GLY A 163 9.36 -11.95 3.63
C GLY A 163 8.21 -12.08 2.63
N PRO A 164 7.93 -13.26 2.07
CA PRO A 164 7.02 -13.43 0.93
C PRO A 164 5.60 -12.94 1.21
N LYS A 165 5.14 -13.04 2.46
CA LYS A 165 3.80 -12.58 2.90
C LYS A 165 3.79 -11.17 3.48
N LEU A 166 4.95 -10.53 3.65
CA LEU A 166 5.00 -9.12 4.04
C LEU A 166 4.48 -8.26 2.90
N PRO A 167 3.90 -7.08 3.19
CA PRO A 167 3.57 -6.11 2.15
C PRO A 167 4.84 -5.71 1.40
N VAL A 168 4.74 -5.53 0.08
CA VAL A 168 5.79 -4.85 -0.66
C VAL A 168 5.83 -3.39 -0.19
N GLU A 169 7.02 -2.92 0.13
CA GLU A 169 7.26 -1.55 0.55
C GLU A 169 8.51 -0.97 -0.12
N ASN A 170 8.81 0.29 0.13
CA ASN A 170 9.89 1.00 -0.54
C ASN A 170 9.66 1.12 -2.07
N VAL A 171 8.39 1.26 -2.46
CA VAL A 171 7.92 1.44 -3.83
C VAL A 171 7.36 2.85 -4.01
N SER A 172 7.77 3.51 -5.08
CA SER A 172 7.22 4.79 -5.51
C SER A 172 5.90 4.61 -6.26
N VAL A 173 5.17 5.71 -6.49
CA VAL A 173 3.99 5.69 -7.37
C VAL A 173 4.34 5.15 -8.76
N ASN A 174 5.50 5.55 -9.32
CA ASN A 174 5.93 5.11 -10.65
C ASN A 174 6.16 3.60 -10.72
N ASP A 175 6.77 3.01 -9.67
CA ASP A 175 6.95 1.55 -9.57
C ASP A 175 5.62 0.83 -9.49
N CYS A 176 4.69 1.35 -8.68
CA CYS A 176 3.36 0.79 -8.52
C CYS A 176 2.51 0.93 -9.80
N ILE A 177 2.65 2.02 -10.58
CA ILE A 177 2.02 2.19 -11.89
C ILE A 177 2.54 1.12 -12.86
N ALA A 178 3.86 0.91 -12.91
CA ALA A 178 4.45 -0.11 -13.78
C ALA A 178 3.92 -1.51 -13.42
N PHE A 179 3.85 -1.82 -12.13
CA PHE A 179 3.25 -3.06 -11.63
C PHE A 179 1.79 -3.21 -12.04
N THR A 180 0.97 -2.18 -11.83
CA THR A 180 -0.46 -2.17 -12.14
C THR A 180 -0.70 -2.41 -13.63
N ARG A 181 0.06 -1.76 -14.52
CA ARG A 181 0.01 -1.99 -15.96
C ARG A 181 0.40 -3.42 -16.34
N ALA A 182 1.40 -3.98 -15.68
CA ALA A 182 1.84 -5.36 -15.91
C ALA A 182 0.84 -6.42 -15.41
N CYS A 183 -0.02 -6.08 -14.44
CA CYS A 183 -1.14 -6.94 -14.03
C CYS A 183 -2.21 -7.10 -15.12
N GLY A 184 -2.32 -6.15 -16.05
CA GLY A 184 -3.28 -6.16 -17.16
C GLY A 184 -4.39 -5.11 -17.01
N PRO A 185 -5.32 -5.06 -17.99
CA PRO A 185 -6.34 -4.03 -18.04
C PRO A 185 -7.34 -4.09 -16.88
N GLY A 186 -7.83 -2.94 -16.46
CA GLY A 186 -8.83 -2.78 -15.41
C GLY A 186 -8.27 -2.74 -13.99
N PHE A 187 -7.01 -3.13 -13.76
CA PHE A 187 -6.36 -2.91 -12.48
C PHE A 187 -5.93 -1.46 -12.32
N ARG A 188 -6.10 -0.93 -11.14
CA ARG A 188 -5.78 0.46 -10.80
C ARG A 188 -5.50 0.62 -9.30
N PHE A 189 -5.06 1.79 -8.91
CA PHE A 189 -5.14 2.19 -7.51
C PHE A 189 -6.59 2.42 -7.10
N PRO A 190 -6.96 2.23 -5.82
CA PRO A 190 -8.21 2.75 -5.32
C PRO A 190 -8.20 4.28 -5.34
N HIS A 191 -9.35 4.91 -5.63
CA HIS A 191 -9.55 6.29 -5.27
C HIS A 191 -9.54 6.43 -3.74
N GLU A 192 -9.02 7.54 -3.20
CA GLU A 192 -8.96 7.73 -1.74
C GLU A 192 -10.33 7.60 -1.06
N VAL A 193 -11.40 7.92 -1.78
CA VAL A 193 -12.78 7.76 -1.29
C VAL A 193 -13.22 6.30 -1.26
N GLU A 194 -12.86 5.52 -2.27
CA GLU A 194 -13.10 4.06 -2.29
C GLU A 194 -12.32 3.38 -1.16
N TRP A 195 -11.08 3.82 -0.96
CA TRP A 195 -10.24 3.31 0.11
C TRP A 195 -10.85 3.62 1.49
N GLU A 196 -11.25 4.87 1.74
CA GLU A 196 -11.83 5.28 3.02
C GLU A 196 -13.21 4.63 3.25
N TYR A 197 -14.04 4.48 2.19
CA TYR A 197 -15.30 3.75 2.23
C TYR A 197 -15.10 2.31 2.71
N ALA A 198 -14.13 1.59 2.13
CA ALA A 198 -13.77 0.23 2.51
C ALA A 198 -13.11 0.17 3.91
N CYS A 199 -12.29 1.16 4.25
CA CYS A 199 -11.64 1.26 5.55
C CYS A 199 -12.66 1.42 6.66
N ARG A 200 -13.60 2.35 6.52
CA ARG A 200 -14.66 2.58 7.50
C ARG A 200 -15.60 1.39 7.66
N ALA A 201 -15.87 0.68 6.58
CA ALA A 201 -16.76 -0.47 6.58
C ALA A 201 -18.09 -0.21 7.30
N GLY A 202 -18.64 1.01 7.13
CA GLY A 202 -19.88 1.48 7.77
C GLY A 202 -19.69 2.15 9.13
N SER A 203 -18.46 2.24 9.66
CA SER A 203 -18.18 2.97 10.92
C SER A 203 -18.08 4.48 10.67
N ASP A 204 -18.56 5.26 11.63
CA ASP A 204 -18.41 6.71 11.73
C ASP A 204 -17.30 7.14 12.72
N THR A 205 -16.68 6.16 13.39
CA THR A 205 -15.58 6.37 14.34
C THR A 205 -14.24 6.57 13.64
N PRO A 206 -13.20 7.10 14.35
CA PRO A 206 -11.87 7.28 13.78
C PRO A 206 -11.26 6.00 13.22
N PHE A 207 -11.62 4.84 13.77
CA PHE A 207 -11.15 3.52 13.36
C PHE A 207 -12.32 2.58 13.13
N SER A 208 -12.20 1.67 12.17
CA SER A 208 -13.28 0.71 11.83
C SER A 208 -13.55 -0.33 12.92
N HIS A 209 -12.62 -0.54 13.84
CA HIS A 209 -12.76 -1.55 14.90
C HIS A 209 -13.35 -0.96 16.19
N ALA A 210 -13.00 0.30 16.53
CA ALA A 210 -13.41 0.94 17.79
C ALA A 210 -13.05 2.44 17.80
N LYS A 211 -13.35 3.11 18.92
CA LYS A 211 -12.93 4.50 19.17
C LYS A 211 -11.41 4.63 19.44
N HIS A 212 -10.78 3.57 19.90
CA HIS A 212 -9.33 3.48 20.16
C HIS A 212 -8.70 2.44 19.27
N LEU A 213 -7.43 2.61 18.97
CA LEU A 213 -6.65 1.64 18.20
C LEU A 213 -5.87 0.73 19.17
N ASP A 214 -6.15 -0.55 19.10
CA ASP A 214 -5.46 -1.57 19.89
C ASP A 214 -4.22 -2.06 19.14
N ALA A 215 -3.04 -1.85 19.74
CA ALA A 215 -1.77 -2.24 19.13
C ALA A 215 -1.54 -3.76 19.10
N ASP A 216 -2.33 -4.56 19.79
CA ASP A 216 -2.25 -6.02 19.69
C ASP A 216 -2.86 -6.53 18.38
N ILE A 217 -3.90 -5.84 17.88
CA ILE A 217 -4.63 -6.21 16.66
C ILE A 217 -4.35 -5.28 15.47
N VAL A 218 -3.57 -4.20 15.66
CA VAL A 218 -3.16 -3.27 14.59
C VAL A 218 -1.67 -2.98 14.71
N ASN A 219 -0.98 -2.98 13.58
CA ASN A 219 0.45 -2.70 13.54
C ASN A 219 0.76 -1.21 13.36
N TYR A 220 0.91 -0.50 14.46
CA TYR A 220 1.36 0.90 14.53
C TYR A 220 2.36 1.06 15.68
N ASN A 221 2.92 2.25 15.90
CA ASN A 221 3.75 2.52 17.07
C ASN A 221 2.87 2.63 18.33
N GLY A 222 2.65 1.50 19.00
CA GLY A 222 1.78 1.39 20.16
C GLY A 222 2.23 2.18 21.39
N ARG A 223 3.44 2.73 21.40
CA ARG A 223 3.88 3.67 22.47
C ARG A 223 3.13 4.99 22.42
N HIS A 224 2.48 5.29 21.28
CA HIS A 224 1.73 6.51 21.05
C HIS A 224 0.27 6.18 20.68
N PRO A 225 -0.54 5.73 21.68
CA PRO A 225 -1.92 5.37 21.47
C PRO A 225 -2.78 6.58 21.08
N TYR A 226 -4.03 6.33 20.70
CA TYR A 226 -5.00 7.36 20.40
C TYR A 226 -5.65 7.84 21.69
N ARG A 227 -5.56 9.15 21.98
CA ARG A 227 -6.10 9.76 23.20
C ARG A 227 -5.60 9.05 24.48
N ASP A 228 -6.52 8.67 25.33
CA ASP A 228 -6.35 7.94 26.58
C ASP A 228 -6.31 6.42 26.43
N GLY A 229 -6.17 5.92 25.19
CA GLY A 229 -6.04 4.50 24.93
C GLY A 229 -4.77 3.89 25.59
N PRO A 230 -4.78 2.59 25.87
CA PRO A 230 -3.62 1.94 26.46
C PRO A 230 -2.44 1.92 25.50
N PRO A 231 -1.21 2.14 25.99
CA PRO A 231 -0.01 1.89 25.19
C PRO A 231 0.14 0.38 24.93
N GLY A 232 0.76 0.05 23.81
CA GLY A 232 0.95 -1.33 23.38
C GLY A 232 2.27 -1.54 22.66
N PRO A 233 2.46 -2.69 22.01
CA PRO A 233 3.70 -3.03 21.33
C PRO A 233 4.05 -2.08 20.20
N ASP A 234 5.35 -1.81 20.05
CA ASP A 234 5.96 -1.16 18.89
C ASP A 234 6.81 -2.22 18.17
N ARG A 235 6.30 -2.75 17.06
CA ARG A 235 6.91 -3.88 16.35
C ARG A 235 8.11 -3.49 15.49
N LEU A 236 8.28 -2.20 15.18
CA LEU A 236 9.40 -1.63 14.43
C LEU A 236 9.57 -2.15 12.99
N HIS A 237 8.63 -2.94 12.48
CA HIS A 237 8.63 -3.52 11.14
C HIS A 237 7.21 -3.87 10.66
N THR A 238 7.08 -4.19 9.38
CA THR A 238 5.83 -4.69 8.80
C THR A 238 5.47 -6.08 9.34
N VAL A 239 4.17 -6.39 9.42
CA VAL A 239 3.65 -7.73 9.66
C VAL A 239 3.09 -8.33 8.39
N ALA A 240 2.92 -9.65 8.36
CA ALA A 240 2.37 -10.33 7.19
C ALA A 240 0.98 -9.80 6.84
N ALA A 241 0.73 -9.58 5.55
CA ALA A 241 -0.56 -9.15 5.06
C ALA A 241 -1.63 -10.21 5.37
N GLY A 242 -2.74 -9.79 5.97
CA GLY A 242 -3.81 -10.67 6.44
C GLY A 242 -3.55 -11.34 7.79
N SER A 243 -2.51 -10.92 8.53
CA SER A 243 -2.20 -11.50 9.86
C SER A 243 -2.93 -10.81 11.02
N MET A 244 -3.41 -9.60 10.82
CA MET A 244 -4.22 -8.86 11.80
C MET A 244 -5.70 -9.03 11.48
N PRO A 245 -6.61 -8.87 12.44
CA PRO A 245 -8.06 -8.98 12.21
C PRO A 245 -8.53 -8.07 11.08
N ALA A 246 -9.47 -8.57 10.28
CA ALA A 246 -10.13 -7.78 9.25
C ALA A 246 -11.19 -6.85 9.86
N ASN A 247 -11.52 -5.76 9.15
CA ASN A 247 -12.69 -4.96 9.49
C ASN A 247 -13.99 -5.72 9.17
N SER A 248 -15.14 -5.13 9.47
CA SER A 248 -16.47 -5.76 9.29
C SER A 248 -16.80 -6.14 7.84
N TRP A 249 -16.06 -5.64 6.85
CA TRP A 249 -16.20 -5.98 5.44
C TRP A 249 -15.14 -6.96 4.94
N GLY A 250 -14.22 -7.42 5.79
CA GLY A 250 -13.19 -8.40 5.45
C GLY A 250 -11.87 -7.82 4.97
N PHE A 251 -11.65 -6.51 5.03
CA PHE A 251 -10.39 -5.87 4.67
C PHE A 251 -9.41 -5.87 5.84
N HIS A 252 -8.19 -6.35 5.58
CA HIS A 252 -7.10 -6.41 6.56
C HIS A 252 -6.20 -5.18 6.49
N GLU A 253 -5.62 -4.84 7.64
CA GLU A 253 -4.60 -3.81 7.81
C GLU A 253 -4.92 -2.45 7.14
N MET A 254 -6.21 -2.06 7.19
CA MET A 254 -6.62 -0.72 6.73
C MET A 254 -6.16 0.40 7.68
N HIS A 255 -5.71 0.04 8.87
CA HIS A 255 -5.10 0.91 9.87
C HIS A 255 -3.69 0.41 10.18
N GLY A 256 -2.66 1.23 9.94
CA GLY A 256 -1.28 0.87 10.22
C GLY A 256 -0.64 -0.05 9.16
N ASN A 257 0.34 -0.79 9.56
CA ASN A 257 1.24 -1.62 8.77
C ASN A 257 2.06 -0.83 7.74
N ILE A 258 1.48 -0.41 6.61
CA ILE A 258 2.10 0.51 5.64
C ILE A 258 1.09 1.55 5.13
N TRP A 259 1.58 2.73 4.81
CA TRP A 259 0.85 3.71 4.01
C TRP A 259 0.55 3.15 2.62
N GLU A 260 -0.65 3.38 2.12
CA GLU A 260 -1.12 2.85 0.84
C GLU A 260 -1.37 3.96 -0.18
N TRP A 261 -0.71 3.87 -1.34
CA TRP A 261 -0.92 4.79 -2.45
C TRP A 261 -2.34 4.71 -2.98
N CYS A 262 -2.97 5.88 -3.13
CA CYS A 262 -4.31 6.06 -3.68
C CYS A 262 -4.31 7.18 -4.73
N VAL A 263 -5.30 7.16 -5.61
CA VAL A 263 -5.60 8.28 -6.50
C VAL A 263 -6.28 9.37 -5.67
N ALA A 264 -5.67 10.55 -5.60
CA ALA A 264 -6.29 11.69 -4.96
C ALA A 264 -7.53 12.14 -5.77
N ALA A 265 -8.62 12.43 -5.10
CA ALA A 265 -9.74 13.12 -5.74
C ALA A 265 -9.30 14.55 -6.09
N ALA A 266 -9.19 14.87 -7.37
CA ALA A 266 -8.81 16.21 -7.87
C ALA A 266 -9.80 17.29 -7.39
N THR A 267 -11.03 16.92 -7.18
CA THR A 267 -11.99 17.57 -6.31
C THR A 267 -12.65 16.46 -5.51
N ARG A 268 -12.65 16.54 -4.21
CA ARG A 268 -13.34 15.58 -3.31
C ARG A 268 -14.82 15.34 -3.67
N VAL A 269 -15.33 16.01 -4.69
CA VAL A 269 -16.73 16.02 -5.14
C VAL A 269 -16.96 15.25 -6.43
N ALA A 270 -15.96 15.08 -7.29
CA ALA A 270 -16.11 14.41 -8.59
C ALA A 270 -15.58 12.98 -8.53
N LEU A 271 -16.34 12.12 -7.90
CA LEU A 271 -16.13 10.69 -8.04
C LEU A 271 -16.74 10.19 -9.33
N ALA A 272 -15.91 9.76 -10.19
CA ALA A 272 -16.20 8.68 -11.08
C ALA A 272 -15.79 8.92 -12.51
N SER A 273 -14.57 8.70 -12.79
CA SER A 273 -14.27 8.04 -14.03
C SER A 273 -13.70 6.66 -13.69
N ALA A 274 -14.24 5.62 -14.29
CA ALA A 274 -13.77 4.24 -14.16
C ALA A 274 -12.31 4.08 -14.67
N ASP A 275 -11.79 5.12 -15.33
CA ASP A 275 -10.47 5.19 -15.93
C ASP A 275 -9.57 6.14 -15.11
N GLY A 276 -9.28 5.76 -13.87
CA GLY A 276 -8.32 6.48 -13.05
C GLY A 276 -6.97 6.57 -13.76
N ASP A 277 -6.67 7.74 -14.33
CA ASP A 277 -5.33 8.03 -14.84
C ASP A 277 -4.34 7.88 -13.69
N ALA A 278 -3.50 6.88 -13.78
CA ALA A 278 -2.47 6.56 -12.80
C ALA A 278 -1.45 7.71 -12.57
N SER A 279 -1.49 8.78 -13.39
CA SER A 279 -0.63 9.94 -13.27
C SER A 279 -0.95 10.83 -12.06
N VAL A 280 -2.03 10.57 -11.30
CA VAL A 280 -2.54 11.43 -10.21
C VAL A 280 -2.48 10.76 -8.83
N ALA A 281 -1.84 9.59 -8.68
CA ALA A 281 -1.69 8.95 -7.38
C ALA A 281 -0.64 9.69 -6.54
N THR A 282 -1.08 10.59 -5.69
CA THR A 282 -0.18 11.42 -4.84
C THR A 282 -0.58 11.42 -3.37
N VAL A 283 -1.62 10.72 -3.00
CA VAL A 283 -2.10 10.61 -1.62
C VAL A 283 -1.90 9.20 -1.08
N MET A 284 -1.49 9.10 0.16
CA MET A 284 -1.41 7.84 0.89
C MET A 284 -2.39 7.82 2.04
N ARG A 285 -2.88 6.63 2.38
CA ARG A 285 -3.90 6.38 3.38
C ARG A 285 -3.44 5.29 4.35
N GLY A 286 -4.05 5.24 5.57
CA GLY A 286 -3.95 4.13 6.51
C GLY A 286 -2.90 4.24 7.60
N GLY A 287 -1.87 5.05 7.45
CA GLY A 287 -0.76 5.06 8.40
C GLY A 287 0.18 3.87 8.22
N SER A 288 1.14 3.71 9.13
CA SER A 288 2.09 2.61 9.07
C SER A 288 2.56 2.15 10.47
N TRP A 289 3.29 1.06 10.50
CA TRP A 289 3.92 0.53 11.72
C TRP A 289 4.77 1.55 12.50
N ALA A 290 5.29 2.58 11.81
CA ALA A 290 6.14 3.61 12.42
C ALA A 290 5.36 4.84 12.89
N ASN A 291 4.06 4.90 12.65
CA ASN A 291 3.24 6.07 12.95
C ASN A 291 2.51 5.95 14.29
N HIS A 292 2.19 7.10 14.88
CA HIS A 292 1.30 7.21 16.02
C HIS A 292 -0.15 6.89 15.59
N ALA A 293 -1.00 6.48 16.52
CA ALA A 293 -2.36 6.06 16.23
C ALA A 293 -3.19 7.10 15.47
N HIS A 294 -3.04 8.41 15.77
CA HIS A 294 -3.80 9.46 15.07
C HIS A 294 -3.50 9.55 13.56
N ASN A 295 -2.34 9.06 13.10
CA ASN A 295 -2.05 8.94 11.66
C ASN A 295 -2.69 7.72 11.01
N CYS A 296 -3.18 6.76 11.82
CA CYS A 296 -3.82 5.55 11.35
C CYS A 296 -5.36 5.67 11.30
N ARG A 297 -5.94 6.86 11.55
CA ARG A 297 -7.39 7.10 11.44
C ARG A 297 -7.89 6.90 10.01
N SER A 298 -9.14 6.50 9.86
CA SER A 298 -9.79 6.34 8.54
C SER A 298 -9.66 7.59 7.68
N ALA A 299 -9.80 8.79 8.27
CA ALA A 299 -9.73 10.07 7.58
C ALA A 299 -8.30 10.53 7.27
N SER A 300 -7.29 10.00 7.98
CA SER A 300 -5.92 10.48 7.86
C SER A 300 -5.36 10.35 6.44
N ARG A 301 -4.72 11.41 5.96
CA ARG A 301 -4.15 11.55 4.61
C ARG A 301 -2.70 11.98 4.69
N LEU A 302 -1.91 11.59 3.69
CA LEU A 302 -0.52 11.99 3.56
C LEU A 302 -0.17 12.19 2.09
N THR A 303 0.02 13.44 1.67
CA THR A 303 0.46 13.76 0.31
C THR A 303 1.97 13.67 0.20
N ARG A 304 2.47 13.04 -0.86
CA ARG A 304 3.90 12.94 -1.19
C ARG A 304 4.11 13.04 -2.68
N ALA A 305 5.34 13.40 -3.08
CA ALA A 305 5.75 13.37 -4.48
C ALA A 305 5.72 11.94 -5.04
N SER A 306 5.54 11.81 -6.35
CA SER A 306 5.37 10.51 -7.02
C SER A 306 6.61 9.61 -6.99
N ASP A 307 7.78 10.17 -6.73
CA ASP A 307 9.06 9.46 -6.56
C ASP A 307 9.36 9.06 -5.11
N TYR A 308 8.48 9.45 -4.17
CA TYR A 308 8.65 9.08 -2.76
C TYR A 308 8.55 7.56 -2.59
N SER A 309 9.59 6.97 -2.01
CA SER A 309 9.64 5.57 -1.61
C SER A 309 10.24 5.43 -0.22
N ARG A 310 9.64 4.62 0.63
CA ARG A 310 10.09 4.37 2.01
C ARG A 310 9.62 2.99 2.47
N LYS A 311 10.30 2.42 3.45
CA LYS A 311 9.93 1.16 4.11
C LYS A 311 8.58 1.18 4.84
N THR A 312 7.84 2.26 4.72
CA THR A 312 6.49 2.47 5.29
C THR A 312 5.45 2.76 4.22
N ALA A 313 5.80 2.67 2.94
CA ALA A 313 4.93 3.01 1.81
C ALA A 313 4.81 1.86 0.81
N GLY A 314 3.61 1.45 0.52
CA GLY A 314 3.23 0.44 -0.46
C GLY A 314 1.82 0.70 -0.99
N PHE A 315 1.05 -0.33 -1.33
CA PHE A 315 -0.27 -0.13 -1.94
C PHE A 315 -1.12 -1.40 -1.90
N ARG A 316 -2.41 -1.24 -2.17
CA ARG A 316 -3.31 -2.33 -2.60
C ARG A 316 -3.95 -1.98 -3.93
N LEU A 317 -4.34 -2.99 -4.71
CA LEU A 317 -5.01 -2.79 -5.99
C LEU A 317 -6.52 -2.68 -5.83
N ALA A 318 -7.12 -1.93 -6.74
CA ALA A 318 -8.54 -1.94 -7.04
C ALA A 318 -8.79 -2.39 -8.48
N ARG A 319 -10.03 -2.77 -8.79
CA ARG A 319 -10.49 -3.05 -10.13
C ARG A 319 -11.93 -2.57 -10.31
N GLY A 320 -12.17 -1.80 -11.34
CA GLY A 320 -13.54 -1.47 -11.81
C GLY A 320 -14.24 -2.69 -12.41
N ILE A 321 -15.57 -2.62 -12.47
CA ILE A 321 -16.42 -3.65 -13.07
C ILE A 321 -17.18 -3.04 -14.24
#